data_fd57ceb08845d37d3931c2a70dbde22f
#
_entry.id   fd57ceb08845d37d3931c2a70dbde22f
#
_cell.length_a   1.000
_cell.length_b   1.000
_cell.length_c   1.000
_cell.angle_alpha   90.00
_cell.angle_beta   90.00
_cell.angle_gamma   90.00
#
_symmetry.space_group_name_H-M   'P 1'
#
loop_
_entity.id
_entity.type
_entity.pdbx_description
1 polymer ?
#
loop_
_entity_poly.entity_id
_entity_poly.type
_entity_poly.pdbx_seq_one_letter_code
_entity_poly.pdbx_strand_id
1 'polypeptide(L)'
;MVGVLLGLGATAFSASEVRGQTAALPEVERFSYVLGTQTIGAAYQFTNETRLVETAQAILDMGSNVLKFSLGKTYYGERGNIPEANPEIRCLTDLAQEPSHKRVLDMPFAYYVLWVYPFTPGWWDKGFAAADQQKEYQEVHDVACHLLKTYSGSGKTFFLGHWEGDWHLRQGYDTKTDDVVTPAAVQGMIDWLNVRQRAVDDAKRDTLHHAVEVYNYCEVNLVRLAMQGRRSVTNDVLPKANVDYVSYSSYDSGTDLKSALDYIESKLPPKPGLSGKRVYIGEYGFPTIHNTPAQQDERSRQVMRAGLEWGCPFVLYWELFNNEVDKDGKQRGFWLIDDQGAKQPVYLTHQRYYERARRYVADFRQRERRLPTAEEFAKVAVTFLDEPREGEQ
;
A
#
# COMPACT_ATOMS: atom_id res chain seq x y z
N MET A 1 -61.79 -53.82 -4.40
CA MET A 1 -60.88 -53.00 -5.24
C MET A 1 -60.32 -51.91 -4.37
N VAL A 2 -59.05 -52.04 -4.00
CA VAL A 2 -58.34 -51.10 -3.11
C VAL A 2 -57.53 -50.18 -4.01
N GLY A 3 -57.80 -48.89 -3.99
CA GLY A 3 -57.05 -47.88 -4.72
C GLY A 3 -55.91 -47.34 -3.83
N VAL A 4 -54.67 -47.49 -4.31
CA VAL A 4 -53.47 -46.94 -3.67
C VAL A 4 -53.19 -45.55 -4.25
N LEU A 5 -53.22 -44.49 -3.43
CA LEU A 5 -52.79 -43.16 -3.77
C LEU A 5 -51.29 -43.07 -3.45
N LEU A 6 -50.45 -42.89 -4.47
CA LEU A 6 -49.05 -42.53 -4.37
C LEU A 6 -48.91 -41.01 -4.23
N GLY A 7 -48.50 -40.54 -3.07
CA GLY A 7 -48.12 -39.16 -2.81
C GLY A 7 -46.71 -38.89 -3.27
N LEU A 8 -46.52 -38.00 -4.25
CA LEU A 8 -45.24 -37.45 -4.65
C LEU A 8 -44.87 -36.32 -3.69
N GLY A 9 -43.89 -36.60 -2.82
CA GLY A 9 -43.25 -35.59 -1.99
C GLY A 9 -42.21 -34.83 -2.80
N ALA A 10 -42.48 -33.58 -3.12
CA ALA A 10 -41.49 -32.67 -3.69
C ALA A 10 -40.57 -32.18 -2.55
N THR A 11 -39.31 -32.69 -2.53
CA THR A 11 -38.25 -32.12 -1.72
C THR A 11 -37.73 -30.85 -2.39
N ALA A 12 -38.09 -29.71 -1.82
CA ALA A 12 -37.48 -28.45 -2.18
C ALA A 12 -36.00 -28.44 -1.74
N PHE A 13 -35.09 -28.53 -2.70
CA PHE A 13 -33.67 -28.23 -2.48
C PHE A 13 -33.54 -26.71 -2.27
N SER A 14 -33.29 -26.32 -1.03
CA SER A 14 -32.82 -24.97 -0.70
C SER A 14 -31.42 -24.80 -1.32
N ALA A 15 -31.34 -23.99 -2.38
CA ALA A 15 -30.06 -23.51 -2.89
C ALA A 15 -29.50 -22.51 -1.86
N SER A 16 -28.64 -23.01 -0.95
CA SER A 16 -27.80 -22.17 -0.16
C SER A 16 -26.83 -21.47 -1.14
N GLU A 17 -26.93 -20.16 -1.30
CA GLU A 17 -25.93 -19.33 -1.93
C GLU A 17 -24.59 -19.58 -1.22
N VAL A 18 -23.74 -20.40 -1.81
CA VAL A 18 -22.33 -20.46 -1.48
C VAL A 18 -21.73 -19.15 -2.02
N ARG A 19 -21.75 -18.10 -1.20
CA ARG A 19 -20.93 -16.91 -1.42
C ARG A 19 -19.50 -17.41 -1.47
N GLY A 20 -18.85 -17.29 -2.64
CA GLY A 20 -17.47 -17.70 -2.84
C GLY A 20 -16.58 -16.97 -1.83
N GLN A 21 -16.22 -17.65 -0.75
CA GLN A 21 -15.17 -17.17 0.17
C GLN A 21 -13.85 -17.13 -0.61
N THR A 22 -13.17 -16.01 -0.55
CA THR A 22 -11.80 -15.90 -1.09
C THR A 22 -10.94 -16.96 -0.41
N ALA A 23 -10.27 -17.82 -1.18
CA ALA A 23 -9.46 -18.89 -0.62
C ALA A 23 -8.37 -18.30 0.30
N ALA A 24 -8.15 -18.96 1.45
CA ALA A 24 -7.09 -18.55 2.38
C ALA A 24 -5.71 -18.66 1.72
N LEU A 25 -4.90 -17.62 1.86
CA LEU A 25 -3.52 -17.64 1.38
C LEU A 25 -2.71 -18.71 2.13
N PRO A 26 -1.80 -19.41 1.44
CA PRO A 26 -0.83 -20.29 2.10
C PRO A 26 -0.04 -19.52 3.17
N GLU A 27 0.34 -20.19 4.26
CA GLU A 27 1.01 -19.54 5.39
C GLU A 27 2.31 -18.84 4.98
N VAL A 28 3.09 -19.44 4.07
CA VAL A 28 4.32 -18.84 3.53
C VAL A 28 4.03 -17.55 2.79
N GLU A 29 2.94 -17.48 2.00
CA GLU A 29 2.56 -16.28 1.26
C GLU A 29 2.00 -15.17 2.15
N ARG A 30 1.60 -15.49 3.39
CA ARG A 30 1.19 -14.49 4.40
C ARG A 30 2.37 -13.84 5.12
N PHE A 31 3.60 -14.33 4.93
CA PHE A 31 4.80 -13.72 5.49
C PHE A 31 5.19 -12.48 4.67
N SER A 32 5.48 -11.35 5.33
CA SER A 32 5.97 -10.15 4.63
C SER A 32 7.39 -10.39 4.12
N TYR A 33 7.56 -10.31 2.79
CA TYR A 33 8.90 -10.30 2.19
C TYR A 33 9.54 -8.91 2.21
N VAL A 34 8.90 -7.92 2.83
CA VAL A 34 9.35 -6.54 3.05
C VAL A 34 9.41 -5.71 1.76
N LEU A 35 10.11 -6.18 0.72
CA LEU A 35 10.18 -5.46 -0.54
C LEU A 35 8.84 -5.52 -1.29
N GLY A 36 8.49 -4.44 -1.96
CA GLY A 36 7.28 -4.33 -2.78
C GLY A 36 7.41 -3.23 -3.81
N THR A 37 6.36 -3.05 -4.58
CA THR A 37 6.23 -1.95 -5.54
C THR A 37 4.77 -1.52 -5.67
N GLN A 38 4.53 -0.56 -6.51
CA GLN A 38 3.25 0.10 -6.63
C GLN A 38 2.88 0.36 -8.09
N THR A 39 1.60 0.68 -8.28
CA THR A 39 1.04 1.11 -9.55
C THR A 39 0.06 2.25 -9.32
N ILE A 40 0.41 3.45 -9.77
CA ILE A 40 -0.38 4.66 -9.61
C ILE A 40 -0.48 5.37 -10.95
N GLY A 41 -1.55 5.09 -11.72
CA GLY A 41 -1.83 5.84 -12.94
C GLY A 41 -0.80 5.68 -14.07
N ALA A 42 -0.35 4.46 -14.33
CA ALA A 42 0.63 4.11 -15.36
C ALA A 42 0.38 4.85 -16.70
N ALA A 43 1.43 5.40 -17.32
CA ALA A 43 1.32 6.16 -18.56
C ALA A 43 1.15 5.29 -19.81
N TYR A 44 1.41 3.99 -19.72
CA TYR A 44 1.33 3.02 -20.83
C TYR A 44 0.77 1.68 -20.35
N GLN A 45 0.45 0.81 -21.29
CA GLN A 45 -0.01 -0.57 -21.09
C GLN A 45 0.31 -1.41 -22.34
N PHE A 46 0.33 -2.74 -22.21
CA PHE A 46 0.71 -3.68 -23.25
C PHE A 46 -0.42 -4.66 -23.58
N THR A 47 -1.48 -4.73 -22.77
CA THR A 47 -2.60 -5.64 -22.92
C THR A 47 -3.92 -4.88 -23.11
N ASN A 48 -5.01 -5.61 -23.34
CA ASN A 48 -6.37 -5.06 -23.38
C ASN A 48 -7.04 -5.01 -21.99
N GLU A 49 -6.33 -5.37 -20.92
CA GLU A 49 -6.81 -5.23 -19.56
C GLU A 49 -6.83 -3.76 -19.14
N THR A 50 -7.52 -3.43 -18.06
CA THR A 50 -7.33 -2.11 -17.47
C THR A 50 -5.91 -1.96 -16.92
N ARG A 51 -5.33 -0.76 -16.92
CA ARG A 51 -3.97 -0.51 -16.43
C ARG A 51 -3.76 -1.04 -15.02
N LEU A 52 -4.77 -0.88 -14.15
CA LEU A 52 -4.70 -1.40 -12.79
C LEU A 52 -4.56 -2.92 -12.75
N VAL A 53 -5.33 -3.64 -13.55
CA VAL A 53 -5.29 -5.11 -13.60
C VAL A 53 -3.99 -5.61 -14.20
N GLU A 54 -3.57 -5.02 -15.33
CA GLU A 54 -2.32 -5.38 -16.00
C GLU A 54 -1.11 -5.19 -15.10
N THR A 55 -1.00 -4.03 -14.47
CA THR A 55 0.14 -3.72 -13.60
C THR A 55 0.14 -4.54 -12.32
N ALA A 56 -1.01 -4.77 -11.71
CA ALA A 56 -1.12 -5.65 -10.55
C ALA A 56 -0.70 -7.09 -10.89
N GLN A 57 -1.13 -7.60 -12.06
CA GLN A 57 -0.72 -8.94 -12.53
C GLN A 57 0.80 -9.01 -12.77
N ALA A 58 1.39 -8.00 -13.38
CA ALA A 58 2.84 -7.97 -13.60
C ALA A 58 3.65 -7.91 -12.29
N ILE A 59 3.13 -7.22 -11.26
CA ILE A 59 3.72 -7.22 -9.91
C ILE A 59 3.62 -8.61 -9.26
N LEU A 60 2.49 -9.27 -9.41
CA LEU A 60 2.30 -10.64 -8.92
C LEU A 60 3.25 -11.63 -9.63
N ASP A 61 3.38 -11.52 -10.96
CA ASP A 61 4.26 -12.36 -11.78
C ASP A 61 5.74 -12.13 -11.47
N MET A 62 6.11 -10.93 -10.99
CA MET A 62 7.45 -10.66 -10.46
C MET A 62 7.73 -11.39 -9.14
N GLY A 63 6.68 -11.82 -8.43
CA GLY A 63 6.77 -12.58 -7.19
C GLY A 63 6.49 -11.79 -5.92
N SER A 64 6.08 -10.53 -6.02
CA SER A 64 5.70 -9.73 -4.85
C SER A 64 4.41 -10.24 -4.21
N ASN A 65 4.34 -10.21 -2.88
CA ASN A 65 3.10 -10.40 -2.13
C ASN A 65 2.57 -9.09 -1.51
N VAL A 66 3.14 -7.96 -1.91
CA VAL A 66 2.75 -6.60 -1.51
C VAL A 66 2.40 -5.79 -2.74
N LEU A 67 1.28 -5.09 -2.70
CA LEU A 67 0.83 -4.19 -3.76
C LEU A 67 0.39 -2.85 -3.17
N LYS A 68 0.94 -1.73 -3.69
CA LYS A 68 0.41 -0.37 -3.38
C LYS A 68 -0.30 0.18 -4.62
N PHE A 69 -1.52 0.71 -4.43
CA PHE A 69 -2.27 1.41 -5.48
C PHE A 69 -3.26 2.41 -4.89
N SER A 70 -3.91 3.22 -5.74
CA SER A 70 -4.89 4.20 -5.29
C SER A 70 -6.31 3.65 -5.34
N LEU A 71 -7.03 3.76 -4.21
CA LEU A 71 -8.46 3.57 -4.09
C LEU A 71 -9.12 4.93 -3.86
N GLY A 72 -9.33 5.69 -4.93
CA GLY A 72 -9.86 7.04 -4.85
C GLY A 72 -10.24 7.59 -6.21
N LYS A 73 -11.13 8.58 -6.21
CA LYS A 73 -11.70 9.16 -7.43
C LYS A 73 -10.66 9.73 -8.40
N THR A 74 -9.53 10.23 -7.90
CA THR A 74 -8.48 10.88 -8.71
C THR A 74 -7.87 9.94 -9.75
N TYR A 75 -7.71 8.66 -9.40
CA TYR A 75 -7.13 7.63 -10.29
C TYR A 75 -8.18 6.68 -10.84
N TYR A 76 -9.45 7.04 -10.72
CA TYR A 76 -10.58 6.41 -11.38
C TYR A 76 -10.99 7.25 -12.58
N GLY A 77 -11.02 6.69 -13.78
CA GLY A 77 -11.26 7.39 -15.05
C GLY A 77 -9.98 7.75 -15.81
N GLU A 78 -9.91 8.93 -16.42
CA GLU A 78 -8.88 9.34 -17.41
C GLU A 78 -7.42 9.26 -16.95
N ARG A 79 -7.15 9.43 -15.64
CA ARG A 79 -5.79 9.31 -15.11
C ARG A 79 -5.28 7.88 -14.95
N GLY A 80 -5.99 6.93 -15.54
CA GLY A 80 -5.30 5.78 -16.01
C GLY A 80 -5.58 4.44 -15.41
N ASN A 81 -6.37 4.28 -14.39
CA ASN A 81 -6.64 2.93 -13.92
C ASN A 81 -7.82 2.30 -14.68
N ILE A 82 -8.81 3.12 -15.05
CA ILE A 82 -10.02 2.67 -15.74
C ILE A 82 -10.43 3.76 -16.73
N PRO A 83 -10.54 3.48 -18.04
CA PRO A 83 -10.70 4.50 -19.06
C PRO A 83 -12.02 5.28 -19.00
N GLU A 84 -13.09 4.69 -18.45
CA GLU A 84 -14.39 5.35 -18.33
C GLU A 84 -14.91 5.27 -16.90
N ALA A 85 -15.09 6.44 -16.27
CA ALA A 85 -15.67 6.52 -14.95
C ALA A 85 -17.16 6.12 -14.99
N ASN A 86 -17.54 5.08 -14.25
CA ASN A 86 -18.93 4.71 -14.07
C ASN A 86 -19.60 5.69 -13.10
N PRO A 87 -20.64 6.45 -13.50
CA PRO A 87 -21.32 7.42 -12.64
C PRO A 87 -22.05 6.81 -11.44
N GLU A 88 -22.27 5.50 -11.44
CA GLU A 88 -22.88 4.78 -10.31
C GLU A 88 -21.90 4.58 -9.14
N ILE A 89 -20.60 4.74 -9.37
CA ILE A 89 -19.57 4.71 -8.32
C ILE A 89 -19.59 6.03 -7.56
N ARG A 90 -20.06 6.03 -6.31
CA ARG A 90 -20.31 7.24 -5.50
C ARG A 90 -19.53 7.29 -4.20
N CYS A 91 -18.93 6.18 -3.80
CA CYS A 91 -18.16 6.06 -2.56
C CYS A 91 -17.01 5.05 -2.70
N LEU A 92 -16.16 4.98 -1.70
CA LEU A 92 -15.02 4.06 -1.66
C LEU A 92 -15.46 2.59 -1.72
N THR A 93 -16.57 2.23 -1.09
CA THR A 93 -17.11 0.86 -1.10
C THR A 93 -17.59 0.45 -2.49
N ASP A 94 -18.25 1.35 -3.23
CA ASP A 94 -18.62 1.10 -4.62
C ASP A 94 -17.38 0.88 -5.48
N LEU A 95 -16.34 1.73 -5.29
CA LEU A 95 -15.08 1.63 -6.03
C LEU A 95 -14.34 0.32 -5.72
N ALA A 96 -14.33 -0.13 -4.47
CA ALA A 96 -13.74 -1.42 -4.11
C ALA A 96 -14.46 -2.62 -4.77
N GLN A 97 -15.71 -2.46 -5.15
CA GLN A 97 -16.52 -3.46 -5.85
C GLN A 97 -16.53 -3.29 -7.38
N GLU A 98 -15.98 -2.20 -7.89
CA GLU A 98 -15.80 -2.01 -9.33
C GLU A 98 -14.97 -3.17 -9.90
N PRO A 99 -15.32 -3.71 -11.09
CA PRO A 99 -14.76 -4.98 -11.57
C PRO A 99 -13.23 -5.06 -11.58
N SER A 100 -12.52 -4.00 -11.98
CA SER A 100 -11.05 -3.98 -11.99
C SER A 100 -10.45 -3.91 -10.60
N HIS A 101 -10.99 -3.04 -9.74
CA HIS A 101 -10.55 -2.93 -8.34
C HIS A 101 -10.82 -4.23 -7.58
N LYS A 102 -12.05 -4.78 -7.74
CA LYS A 102 -12.40 -6.06 -7.12
C LYS A 102 -11.47 -7.18 -7.57
N ARG A 103 -11.19 -7.28 -8.89
CA ARG A 103 -10.28 -8.29 -9.44
C ARG A 103 -8.88 -8.18 -8.83
N VAL A 104 -8.37 -6.96 -8.67
CA VAL A 104 -7.05 -6.73 -8.06
C VAL A 104 -7.07 -7.03 -6.55
N LEU A 105 -8.12 -6.64 -5.83
CA LEU A 105 -8.28 -6.98 -4.41
C LEU A 105 -8.45 -8.50 -4.19
N ASP A 106 -8.98 -9.23 -5.16
CA ASP A 106 -9.09 -10.71 -5.13
C ASP A 106 -7.77 -11.42 -5.45
N MET A 107 -6.78 -10.76 -6.11
CA MET A 107 -5.47 -11.35 -6.39
C MET A 107 -4.78 -11.82 -5.10
N PRO A 108 -3.88 -12.81 -5.16
CA PRO A 108 -3.27 -13.44 -3.98
C PRO A 108 -2.14 -12.61 -3.35
N PHE A 109 -2.25 -11.29 -3.32
CA PHE A 109 -1.40 -10.46 -2.47
C PHE A 109 -1.79 -10.62 -1.00
N ALA A 110 -0.80 -10.68 -0.11
CA ALA A 110 -1.03 -10.69 1.32
C ALA A 110 -1.20 -9.27 1.89
N TYR A 111 -0.56 -8.28 1.28
CA TYR A 111 -0.53 -6.91 1.78
C TYR A 111 -0.94 -5.92 0.69
N TYR A 112 -1.91 -5.08 1.03
CA TYR A 112 -2.39 -4.00 0.19
C TYR A 112 -2.14 -2.67 0.89
N VAL A 113 -1.38 -1.77 0.27
CA VAL A 113 -1.17 -0.41 0.73
C VAL A 113 -1.95 0.52 -0.19
N LEU A 114 -2.94 1.22 0.36
CA LEU A 114 -3.94 1.93 -0.44
C LEU A 114 -3.90 3.44 -0.14
N TRP A 115 -3.75 4.27 -1.18
CA TRP A 115 -4.14 5.67 -1.07
C TRP A 115 -5.66 5.76 -1.14
N VAL A 116 -6.28 6.15 -0.06
CA VAL A 116 -7.73 6.19 0.08
C VAL A 116 -8.19 7.63 0.15
N TYR A 117 -8.98 8.04 -0.85
CA TYR A 117 -9.56 9.39 -0.92
C TYR A 117 -11.07 9.29 -1.13
N PRO A 118 -11.88 9.69 -0.13
CA PRO A 118 -13.33 9.72 -0.20
C PRO A 118 -13.88 10.49 -1.40
N PHE A 119 -15.06 10.10 -1.85
CA PHE A 119 -15.74 10.72 -2.99
C PHE A 119 -16.40 12.06 -2.62
N THR A 120 -16.70 12.25 -1.35
CA THR A 120 -17.29 13.48 -0.78
C THR A 120 -16.28 14.19 0.11
N PRO A 121 -15.21 14.79 -0.47
CA PRO A 121 -14.14 15.34 0.32
C PRO A 121 -14.58 16.60 1.06
N GLY A 122 -14.40 16.60 2.37
CA GLY A 122 -14.12 17.83 3.11
C GLY A 122 -12.60 18.02 3.15
N TRP A 123 -12.14 19.24 2.93
CA TRP A 123 -10.72 19.50 3.04
C TRP A 123 -10.40 20.25 4.33
N TRP A 124 -9.32 19.90 4.97
CA TRP A 124 -9.00 20.26 6.35
C TRP A 124 -7.99 21.43 6.49
N ASP A 125 -7.50 22.01 5.41
CA ASP A 125 -6.45 23.07 5.39
C ASP A 125 -6.82 24.34 6.18
N LYS A 126 -8.11 24.62 6.31
CA LYS A 126 -8.66 25.77 7.09
C LYS A 126 -9.37 25.33 8.36
N GLY A 127 -9.12 24.10 8.82
CA GLY A 127 -9.83 23.43 9.88
C GLY A 127 -10.80 22.39 9.34
N PHE A 128 -11.05 21.33 10.08
CA PHE A 128 -11.87 20.21 9.63
C PHE A 128 -13.26 20.28 10.26
N ALA A 129 -14.24 20.76 9.50
CA ALA A 129 -15.61 20.94 9.96
C ALA A 129 -16.28 19.61 10.35
N ALA A 130 -17.12 19.62 11.40
CA ALA A 130 -17.78 18.41 11.92
C ALA A 130 -18.56 17.63 10.85
N ALA A 131 -19.21 18.32 9.92
CA ALA A 131 -19.94 17.68 8.82
C ALA A 131 -19.00 16.94 7.85
N ASP A 132 -17.81 17.46 7.61
CA ASP A 132 -16.81 16.84 6.74
C ASP A 132 -16.07 15.71 7.47
N GLN A 133 -15.83 15.86 8.79
CA GLN A 133 -15.35 14.76 9.63
C GLN A 133 -16.29 13.55 9.58
N GLN A 134 -17.61 13.79 9.63
CA GLN A 134 -18.60 12.71 9.56
C GLN A 134 -18.60 12.01 8.20
N LYS A 135 -18.44 12.72 7.09
CA LYS A 135 -18.36 12.13 5.75
C LYS A 135 -17.09 11.29 5.58
N GLU A 136 -15.94 11.84 6.00
CA GLU A 136 -14.66 11.13 5.99
C GLU A 136 -14.72 9.86 6.82
N TYR A 137 -15.25 9.97 8.05
CA TYR A 137 -15.48 8.81 8.92
C TYR A 137 -16.31 7.75 8.24
N GLN A 138 -17.47 8.12 7.67
CA GLN A 138 -18.41 7.17 7.09
C GLN A 138 -17.80 6.40 5.92
N GLU A 139 -17.17 7.09 4.97
CA GLU A 139 -16.59 6.42 3.79
C GLU A 139 -15.41 5.51 4.17
N VAL A 140 -14.56 5.93 5.11
CA VAL A 140 -13.43 5.12 5.58
C VAL A 140 -13.92 3.93 6.41
N HIS A 141 -14.91 4.13 7.30
CA HIS A 141 -15.52 3.05 8.07
C HIS A 141 -16.15 2.01 7.16
N ASP A 142 -16.98 2.44 6.19
CA ASP A 142 -17.72 1.53 5.33
C ASP A 142 -16.81 0.70 4.42
N VAL A 143 -15.74 1.31 3.85
CA VAL A 143 -14.77 0.54 3.06
C VAL A 143 -13.96 -0.41 3.94
N ALA A 144 -13.60 -0.03 5.17
CA ALA A 144 -12.92 -0.91 6.12
C ALA A 144 -13.81 -2.11 6.50
N CYS A 145 -15.08 -1.87 6.83
CA CYS A 145 -16.08 -2.94 7.06
C CYS A 145 -16.22 -3.86 5.84
N HIS A 146 -16.28 -3.29 4.63
CA HIS A 146 -16.36 -4.06 3.39
C HIS A 146 -15.14 -4.99 3.24
N LEU A 147 -13.92 -4.47 3.41
CA LEU A 147 -12.69 -5.25 3.31
C LEU A 147 -12.63 -6.36 4.36
N LEU A 148 -12.91 -6.05 5.62
CA LEU A 148 -12.93 -7.02 6.72
C LEU A 148 -13.95 -8.14 6.48
N LYS A 149 -15.15 -7.80 6.01
CA LYS A 149 -16.21 -8.77 5.74
C LYS A 149 -15.91 -9.63 4.51
N THR A 150 -15.50 -8.99 3.40
CA THR A 150 -15.31 -9.67 2.12
C THR A 150 -14.10 -10.60 2.15
N TYR A 151 -13.01 -10.19 2.83
CA TYR A 151 -11.76 -10.94 2.88
C TYR A 151 -11.52 -11.66 4.21
N SER A 152 -12.58 -11.83 5.02
CA SER A 152 -12.50 -12.64 6.25
C SER A 152 -12.00 -14.05 5.94
N GLY A 153 -10.99 -14.52 6.68
CA GLY A 153 -10.36 -15.83 6.50
C GLY A 153 -9.27 -15.90 5.43
N SER A 154 -9.05 -14.83 4.65
CA SER A 154 -8.09 -14.84 3.54
C SER A 154 -6.62 -14.77 3.96
N GLY A 155 -6.30 -14.18 5.10
CA GLY A 155 -4.94 -13.86 5.53
C GLY A 155 -4.41 -12.53 4.96
N LYS A 156 -5.27 -11.71 4.37
CA LYS A 156 -4.89 -10.41 3.78
C LYS A 156 -4.83 -9.31 4.84
N THR A 157 -3.97 -8.32 4.59
CA THR A 157 -3.85 -7.10 5.41
C THR A 157 -3.93 -5.87 4.50
N PHE A 158 -4.76 -4.91 4.88
CA PHE A 158 -4.99 -3.67 4.15
C PHE A 158 -4.50 -2.47 4.97
N PHE A 159 -3.72 -1.59 4.36
CA PHE A 159 -3.25 -0.34 4.94
C PHE A 159 -3.93 0.81 4.19
N LEU A 160 -4.75 1.58 4.89
CA LEU A 160 -5.50 2.70 4.33
C LEU A 160 -4.81 4.01 4.71
N GLY A 161 -4.39 4.80 3.74
CA GLY A 161 -3.68 6.05 4.01
C GLY A 161 -3.85 7.07 2.89
N HIS A 162 -2.84 7.90 2.70
CA HIS A 162 -2.85 9.00 1.75
C HIS A 162 -1.46 9.19 1.14
N TRP A 163 -1.37 10.02 0.08
CA TRP A 163 -0.13 10.43 -0.55
C TRP A 163 0.53 11.58 0.22
N GLU A 164 1.82 11.64 0.29
CA GLU A 164 2.77 12.70 0.69
C GLU A 164 2.18 13.88 1.48
N GLY A 165 1.94 13.65 2.77
CA GLY A 165 1.20 14.56 3.65
C GLY A 165 1.80 15.96 3.82
N ASP A 166 3.12 16.11 3.67
CA ASP A 166 3.75 17.43 3.81
C ASP A 166 3.35 18.37 2.66
N TRP A 167 3.13 17.86 1.44
CA TRP A 167 2.60 18.67 0.35
C TRP A 167 1.16 19.10 0.59
N HIS A 168 0.36 18.21 1.18
CA HIS A 168 -0.99 18.55 1.61
C HIS A 168 -0.97 19.60 2.73
N LEU A 169 -0.13 19.45 3.74
CA LEU A 169 0.00 20.39 4.86
C LEU A 169 0.48 21.76 4.38
N ARG A 170 1.35 21.80 3.38
CA ARG A 170 1.88 23.03 2.76
C ARG A 170 0.99 23.60 1.65
N GLN A 171 -0.04 22.87 1.24
CA GLN A 171 -0.91 23.23 0.10
C GLN A 171 -0.12 23.49 -1.19
N GLY A 172 0.99 22.78 -1.40
CA GLY A 172 1.87 22.91 -2.54
C GLY A 172 3.30 22.46 -2.27
N TYR A 173 4.18 22.75 -3.21
CA TYR A 173 5.57 22.25 -3.20
C TYR A 173 6.61 23.29 -2.72
N ASP A 174 6.18 24.46 -2.22
CA ASP A 174 7.11 25.48 -1.72
C ASP A 174 7.61 25.11 -0.31
N THR A 175 8.93 24.94 -0.22
CA THR A 175 9.65 24.65 1.04
C THR A 175 10.48 25.83 1.54
N LYS A 176 10.41 27.02 0.92
CA LYS A 176 11.25 28.16 1.31
C LYS A 176 10.88 28.74 2.66
N THR A 177 9.59 28.81 2.96
CA THR A 177 9.06 29.33 4.23
C THR A 177 8.16 28.31 4.92
N ASP A 178 7.98 28.47 6.24
CA ASP A 178 7.02 27.69 7.04
C ASP A 178 5.70 28.45 7.28
N ASP A 179 5.55 29.67 6.78
CA ASP A 179 4.37 30.51 6.98
C ASP A 179 3.09 29.88 6.40
N VAL A 180 3.27 29.06 5.36
CA VAL A 180 2.17 28.32 4.71
C VAL A 180 1.60 27.20 5.61
N VAL A 181 2.36 26.72 6.59
CA VAL A 181 1.93 25.67 7.55
C VAL A 181 1.21 26.36 8.72
N THR A 182 -0.06 26.67 8.51
CA THR A 182 -0.87 27.40 9.51
C THR A 182 -1.28 26.51 10.69
N PRO A 183 -1.53 27.07 11.89
CA PRO A 183 -2.09 26.29 13.01
C PRO A 183 -3.41 25.60 12.65
N ALA A 184 -4.25 26.23 11.82
CA ALA A 184 -5.52 25.65 11.37
C ALA A 184 -5.30 24.40 10.49
N ALA A 185 -4.34 24.44 9.55
CA ALA A 185 -3.98 23.32 8.71
C ALA A 185 -3.41 22.16 9.53
N VAL A 186 -2.52 22.45 10.51
CA VAL A 186 -1.97 21.43 11.41
C VAL A 186 -3.07 20.75 12.21
N GLN A 187 -3.96 21.54 12.87
CA GLN A 187 -5.05 20.97 13.63
C GLN A 187 -6.02 20.19 12.75
N GLY A 188 -6.35 20.73 11.58
CA GLY A 188 -7.23 20.07 10.61
C GLY A 188 -6.68 18.72 10.17
N MET A 189 -5.37 18.62 9.89
CA MET A 189 -4.74 17.34 9.52
C MET A 189 -4.70 16.34 10.69
N ILE A 190 -4.46 16.81 11.91
CA ILE A 190 -4.54 15.97 13.11
C ILE A 190 -5.97 15.39 13.25
N ASP A 191 -6.98 16.23 13.14
CA ASP A 191 -8.38 15.82 13.25
C ASP A 191 -8.76 14.83 12.14
N TRP A 192 -8.31 15.09 10.91
CA TRP A 192 -8.53 14.22 9.76
C TRP A 192 -7.92 12.82 9.97
N LEU A 193 -6.65 12.74 10.38
CA LEU A 193 -5.99 11.46 10.64
C LEU A 193 -6.65 10.71 11.81
N ASN A 194 -7.03 11.42 12.87
CA ASN A 194 -7.71 10.81 14.02
C ASN A 194 -9.12 10.32 13.69
N VAL A 195 -9.85 11.02 12.82
CA VAL A 195 -11.16 10.57 12.31
C VAL A 195 -11.02 9.27 11.51
N ARG A 196 -10.02 9.20 10.62
CA ARG A 196 -9.74 7.99 9.82
C ARG A 196 -9.33 6.81 10.72
N GLN A 197 -8.49 7.06 11.72
CA GLN A 197 -8.10 6.01 12.66
C GLN A 197 -9.31 5.50 13.44
N ARG A 198 -10.16 6.39 13.95
CA ARG A 198 -11.39 6.00 14.64
C ARG A 198 -12.30 5.17 13.73
N ALA A 199 -12.46 5.56 12.46
CA ALA A 199 -13.25 4.82 11.49
C ALA A 199 -12.75 3.38 11.30
N VAL A 200 -11.42 3.18 11.21
CA VAL A 200 -10.81 1.85 11.10
C VAL A 200 -10.97 1.07 12.40
N ASP A 201 -10.71 1.68 13.57
CA ASP A 201 -10.85 1.01 14.86
C ASP A 201 -12.31 0.57 15.12
N ASP A 202 -13.27 1.42 14.77
CA ASP A 202 -14.71 1.12 14.90
C ASP A 202 -15.12 0.02 13.90
N ALA A 203 -14.66 0.06 12.65
CA ALA A 203 -14.93 -0.99 11.68
C ALA A 203 -14.43 -2.37 12.13
N LYS A 204 -13.23 -2.43 12.75
CA LYS A 204 -12.69 -3.68 13.33
C LYS A 204 -13.55 -4.19 14.48
N ARG A 205 -14.09 -3.31 15.30
CA ARG A 205 -14.97 -3.69 16.41
C ARG A 205 -16.36 -4.13 15.92
N ASP A 206 -16.90 -3.43 14.93
CA ASP A 206 -18.29 -3.55 14.49
C ASP A 206 -18.49 -4.67 13.45
N THR A 207 -17.40 -5.19 12.85
CA THR A 207 -17.42 -6.23 11.83
C THR A 207 -16.89 -7.55 12.36
N LEU A 208 -17.71 -8.61 12.33
CA LEU A 208 -17.24 -9.96 12.60
C LEU A 208 -16.28 -10.41 11.51
N HIS A 209 -15.02 -10.64 11.86
CA HIS A 209 -13.96 -11.04 10.94
C HIS A 209 -12.90 -11.93 11.63
N HIS A 210 -12.10 -12.64 10.85
CA HIS A 210 -10.94 -13.39 11.33
C HIS A 210 -9.89 -13.48 10.21
N ALA A 211 -8.62 -13.57 10.58
CA ALA A 211 -7.50 -13.69 9.65
C ALA A 211 -7.57 -12.70 8.45
N VAL A 212 -7.93 -11.47 8.74
CA VAL A 212 -7.88 -10.30 7.88
C VAL A 212 -7.66 -9.08 8.76
N GLU A 213 -6.82 -8.13 8.33
CA GLU A 213 -6.53 -6.91 9.09
C GLU A 213 -6.71 -5.67 8.24
N VAL A 214 -7.11 -4.57 8.89
CA VAL A 214 -7.13 -3.23 8.29
C VAL A 214 -6.43 -2.27 9.25
N TYR A 215 -5.50 -1.47 8.73
CA TYR A 215 -4.75 -0.45 9.47
C TYR A 215 -4.86 0.90 8.78
N ASN A 216 -4.72 1.99 9.57
CA ASN A 216 -4.61 3.34 9.04
C ASN A 216 -3.15 3.80 9.08
N TYR A 217 -2.69 4.53 8.04
CA TYR A 217 -1.36 5.10 8.01
C TYR A 217 -1.35 6.56 7.57
N CYS A 218 -0.33 7.28 8.01
CA CYS A 218 0.02 8.63 7.54
C CYS A 218 1.27 8.55 6.66
N GLU A 219 1.31 9.27 5.54
CA GLU A 219 2.52 9.38 4.71
C GLU A 219 3.22 10.71 4.91
N VAL A 220 4.54 10.69 5.15
CA VAL A 220 5.43 11.85 5.31
C VAL A 220 6.48 11.87 4.21
N ASN A 221 6.98 13.06 3.85
CA ASN A 221 7.93 13.19 2.74
C ASN A 221 8.99 14.30 2.90
N LEU A 222 8.85 15.23 3.85
CA LEU A 222 9.83 16.29 4.14
C LEU A 222 10.57 16.07 5.47
N VAL A 223 11.05 14.84 5.68
CA VAL A 223 11.65 14.44 6.97
C VAL A 223 12.97 15.15 7.22
N ARG A 224 13.75 15.42 6.17
CA ARG A 224 15.01 16.16 6.31
C ARG A 224 14.79 17.60 6.78
N LEU A 225 13.74 18.26 6.31
CA LEU A 225 13.34 19.57 6.84
C LEU A 225 12.88 19.46 8.29
N ALA A 226 12.13 18.42 8.62
CA ALA A 226 11.71 18.16 10.00
C ALA A 226 12.91 17.99 10.95
N MET A 227 13.94 17.26 10.56
CA MET A 227 15.20 17.09 11.32
C MET A 227 15.94 18.41 11.54
N GLN A 228 15.75 19.40 10.67
CA GLN A 228 16.26 20.77 10.81
C GLN A 228 15.39 21.65 11.71
N GLY A 229 14.37 21.10 12.35
CA GLY A 229 13.44 21.84 13.20
C GLY A 229 12.34 22.60 12.45
N ARG A 230 12.22 22.40 11.13
CA ARG A 230 11.20 23.05 10.29
C ARG A 230 9.82 22.43 10.53
N ARG A 231 8.78 23.22 10.24
CA ARG A 231 7.40 22.76 10.34
C ARG A 231 7.08 21.70 9.28
N SER A 232 6.46 20.63 9.71
CA SER A 232 6.21 19.44 8.87
C SER A 232 5.16 18.53 9.52
N VAL A 233 4.66 17.57 8.74
CA VAL A 233 3.81 16.49 9.28
C VAL A 233 4.54 15.74 10.41
N THR A 234 5.82 15.44 10.23
CA THR A 234 6.63 14.72 11.21
C THR A 234 6.75 15.46 12.55
N ASN A 235 6.90 16.79 12.54
CA ASN A 235 7.10 17.57 13.78
C ASN A 235 5.80 18.05 14.42
N ASP A 236 4.82 18.48 13.60
CA ASP A 236 3.65 19.20 14.09
C ASP A 236 2.40 18.31 14.19
N VAL A 237 2.31 17.25 13.38
CA VAL A 237 1.12 16.39 13.25
C VAL A 237 1.32 15.03 13.91
N LEU A 238 2.35 14.26 13.55
CA LEU A 238 2.56 12.90 14.04
C LEU A 238 2.54 12.77 15.56
N PRO A 239 3.14 13.68 16.36
CA PRO A 239 3.11 13.55 17.82
C PRO A 239 1.70 13.61 18.45
N LYS A 240 0.69 14.02 17.68
CA LYS A 240 -0.70 14.20 18.12
C LYS A 240 -1.69 13.34 17.33
N ALA A 241 -1.22 12.66 16.29
CA ALA A 241 -2.03 11.78 15.45
C ALA A 241 -2.01 10.35 15.99
N ASN A 242 -3.19 9.74 16.07
CA ASN A 242 -3.35 8.35 16.48
C ASN A 242 -3.38 7.45 15.23
N VAL A 243 -2.23 7.25 14.57
CA VAL A 243 -2.13 6.37 13.39
C VAL A 243 -1.48 5.04 13.74
N ASP A 244 -1.81 3.98 13.01
CA ASP A 244 -1.19 2.67 13.21
C ASP A 244 0.23 2.64 12.67
N TYR A 245 0.42 3.10 11.43
CA TYR A 245 1.71 3.09 10.72
C TYR A 245 2.04 4.45 10.11
N VAL A 246 3.30 4.62 9.72
CA VAL A 246 3.78 5.78 8.96
C VAL A 246 4.54 5.29 7.73
N SER A 247 4.13 5.79 6.58
CA SER A 247 4.79 5.66 5.29
C SER A 247 5.75 6.82 5.09
N TYR A 248 6.97 6.55 4.64
CA TYR A 248 7.92 7.58 4.29
C TYR A 248 8.23 7.55 2.79
N SER A 249 7.83 8.61 2.06
CA SER A 249 8.29 8.88 0.69
C SER A 249 9.67 9.49 0.76
N SER A 250 10.72 8.66 0.62
CA SER A 250 12.06 8.92 1.10
C SER A 250 12.98 9.67 0.11
N TYR A 251 12.41 10.44 -0.81
CA TYR A 251 13.17 11.16 -1.84
C TYR A 251 14.12 12.23 -1.30
N ASP A 252 13.85 12.77 -0.11
CA ASP A 252 14.68 13.78 0.55
C ASP A 252 15.77 13.21 1.45
N SER A 253 15.82 11.89 1.71
CA SER A 253 16.72 11.28 2.70
C SER A 253 18.22 11.32 2.30
N GLY A 254 18.51 11.31 1.01
CA GLY A 254 19.89 11.21 0.52
C GLY A 254 20.57 9.93 1.04
N THR A 255 21.75 10.07 1.70
CA THR A 255 22.50 8.97 2.30
C THR A 255 22.12 8.70 3.77
N ASP A 256 21.23 9.50 4.35
CA ASP A 256 20.92 9.47 5.80
C ASP A 256 19.56 8.84 6.09
N LEU A 257 19.19 7.81 5.33
CA LEU A 257 17.87 7.18 5.39
C LEU A 257 17.58 6.58 6.77
N LYS A 258 18.55 5.92 7.42
CA LYS A 258 18.34 5.31 8.74
C LYS A 258 18.05 6.36 9.81
N SER A 259 18.78 7.46 9.83
CA SER A 259 18.52 8.57 10.76
C SER A 259 17.14 9.20 10.54
N ALA A 260 16.70 9.30 9.28
CA ALA A 260 15.35 9.77 8.96
C ALA A 260 14.27 8.82 9.51
N LEU A 261 14.44 7.50 9.34
CA LEU A 261 13.53 6.50 9.89
C LEU A 261 13.48 6.54 11.43
N ASP A 262 14.64 6.62 12.09
CA ASP A 262 14.73 6.77 13.56
C ASP A 262 14.05 8.06 14.02
N TYR A 263 14.23 9.15 13.27
CA TYR A 263 13.59 10.43 13.61
C TYR A 263 12.07 10.35 13.54
N ILE A 264 11.51 9.77 12.47
CA ILE A 264 10.06 9.56 12.35
C ILE A 264 9.55 8.67 13.50
N GLU A 265 10.21 7.54 13.74
CA GLU A 265 9.82 6.59 14.80
C GLU A 265 9.79 7.28 16.17
N SER A 266 10.76 8.18 16.47
CA SER A 266 10.84 8.93 17.70
C SER A 266 9.68 9.92 17.94
N LYS A 267 8.93 10.27 16.87
CA LYS A 267 7.79 11.19 16.95
C LYS A 267 6.45 10.48 17.17
N LEU A 268 6.43 9.15 17.03
CA LEU A 268 5.20 8.38 17.13
C LEU A 268 4.77 8.18 18.59
N PRO A 269 3.51 8.48 18.94
CA PRO A 269 2.95 8.05 20.20
C PRO A 269 2.93 6.51 20.30
N PRO A 270 3.04 5.94 21.52
CA PRO A 270 2.82 4.51 21.72
C PRO A 270 1.46 4.06 21.14
N LYS A 271 1.42 2.91 20.49
CA LYS A 271 0.18 2.33 19.95
C LYS A 271 -0.04 0.95 20.56
N PRO A 272 -0.91 0.82 21.58
CA PRO A 272 -1.23 -0.48 22.16
C PRO A 272 -1.74 -1.46 21.11
N GLY A 273 -1.28 -2.72 21.19
CA GLY A 273 -1.68 -3.78 20.26
C GLY A 273 -0.80 -3.91 19.02
N LEU A 274 0.08 -2.94 18.73
CA LEU A 274 1.10 -3.06 17.70
C LEU A 274 2.48 -3.29 18.31
N SER A 275 3.26 -4.15 17.68
CA SER A 275 4.63 -4.47 18.08
C SER A 275 5.59 -4.29 16.90
N GLY A 276 6.88 -4.06 17.19
CA GLY A 276 7.90 -3.85 16.18
C GLY A 276 7.89 -2.43 15.59
N LYS A 277 8.56 -2.28 14.46
CA LYS A 277 8.66 -0.99 13.74
C LYS A 277 7.33 -0.63 13.09
N ARG A 278 6.95 0.64 13.19
CA ARG A 278 5.71 1.17 12.61
C ARG A 278 5.96 2.12 11.43
N VAL A 279 7.23 2.43 11.15
CA VAL A 279 7.64 3.25 10.02
C VAL A 279 8.13 2.35 8.89
N TYR A 280 7.71 2.62 7.66
CA TYR A 280 8.16 1.91 6.48
C TYR A 280 8.50 2.87 5.33
N ILE A 281 9.32 2.42 4.39
CA ILE A 281 9.63 3.18 3.18
C ILE A 281 8.49 2.93 2.20
N GLY A 282 7.57 3.91 2.08
CA GLY A 282 6.39 3.81 1.22
C GLY A 282 6.61 4.24 -0.20
N GLU A 283 7.70 5.02 -0.44
CA GLU A 283 8.16 5.39 -1.77
C GLU A 283 9.66 5.66 -1.77
N TYR A 284 10.30 5.12 -2.81
CA TYR A 284 11.64 5.51 -3.25
C TYR A 284 11.78 5.13 -4.72
N GLY A 285 12.61 5.86 -5.46
CA GLY A 285 12.88 5.56 -6.86
C GLY A 285 13.94 6.47 -7.44
N PHE A 286 14.53 6.05 -8.56
CA PHE A 286 15.62 6.77 -9.23
C PHE A 286 15.32 6.81 -10.73
N PRO A 287 14.89 7.98 -11.28
CA PRO A 287 14.45 8.06 -12.67
C PRO A 287 15.61 7.91 -13.66
N THR A 288 15.37 7.24 -14.78
CA THR A 288 16.41 6.98 -15.79
C THR A 288 16.81 8.21 -16.59
N ILE A 289 16.04 9.33 -16.52
CA ILE A 289 16.49 10.62 -17.05
C ILE A 289 17.76 11.15 -16.33
N HIS A 290 18.07 10.65 -15.12
CA HIS A 290 19.22 11.05 -14.31
C HIS A 290 20.14 9.89 -13.96
N ASN A 291 19.76 8.66 -14.31
CA ASN A 291 20.50 7.45 -13.96
C ASN A 291 20.54 6.49 -15.15
N THR A 292 21.63 5.78 -15.34
CA THR A 292 21.59 4.59 -16.20
C THR A 292 20.76 3.48 -15.51
N PRO A 293 20.25 2.49 -16.24
CA PRO A 293 19.55 1.35 -15.62
C PRO A 293 20.36 0.62 -14.55
N ALA A 294 21.69 0.51 -14.74
CA ALA A 294 22.60 -0.09 -13.74
C ALA A 294 22.72 0.77 -12.48
N GLN A 295 22.79 2.11 -12.62
CA GLN A 295 22.80 3.04 -11.48
C GLN A 295 21.45 3.05 -10.74
N GLN A 296 20.34 2.97 -11.49
CA GLN A 296 19.02 2.84 -10.91
C GLN A 296 18.92 1.59 -10.01
N ASP A 297 19.41 0.43 -10.48
CA ASP A 297 19.44 -0.81 -9.71
C ASP A 297 20.36 -0.71 -8.49
N GLU A 298 21.59 -0.23 -8.67
CA GLU A 298 22.57 -0.11 -7.57
C GLU A 298 22.05 0.79 -6.44
N ARG A 299 21.52 1.97 -6.79
CA ARG A 299 20.94 2.90 -5.81
C ARG A 299 19.70 2.32 -5.14
N SER A 300 18.88 1.58 -5.89
CA SER A 300 17.70 0.88 -5.34
C SER A 300 18.11 -0.19 -4.34
N ARG A 301 19.13 -0.99 -4.61
CA ARG A 301 19.67 -1.97 -3.67
C ARG A 301 20.18 -1.34 -2.37
N GLN A 302 20.77 -0.13 -2.43
CA GLN A 302 21.19 0.60 -1.23
C GLN A 302 20.02 0.97 -0.33
N VAL A 303 18.90 1.43 -0.91
CA VAL A 303 17.67 1.73 -0.15
C VAL A 303 17.03 0.45 0.39
N MET A 304 16.91 -0.60 -0.42
CA MET A 304 16.41 -1.91 0.02
C MET A 304 17.21 -2.44 1.21
N ARG A 305 18.55 -2.41 1.12
CA ARG A 305 19.46 -2.83 2.19
C ARG A 305 19.23 -2.03 3.46
N ALA A 306 19.19 -0.71 3.36
CA ALA A 306 19.00 0.17 4.51
C ALA A 306 17.66 -0.10 5.22
N GLY A 307 16.58 -0.29 4.45
CA GLY A 307 15.27 -0.61 5.00
C GLY A 307 15.20 -1.99 5.65
N LEU A 308 15.80 -3.02 5.02
CA LEU A 308 15.89 -4.37 5.58
C LEU A 308 16.69 -4.40 6.88
N GLU A 309 17.87 -3.74 6.90
CA GLU A 309 18.74 -3.65 8.09
C GLU A 309 18.10 -2.86 9.22
N TRP A 310 17.28 -1.85 8.92
CA TRP A 310 16.56 -1.07 9.91
C TRP A 310 15.35 -1.83 10.48
N GLY A 311 14.85 -2.84 9.75
CA GLY A 311 13.69 -3.64 10.11
C GLY A 311 12.36 -3.00 9.67
N CYS A 312 12.33 -2.32 8.53
CA CYS A 312 11.10 -1.78 7.95
C CYS A 312 10.08 -2.90 7.71
N PRO A 313 8.78 -2.69 8.03
CA PRO A 313 7.71 -3.58 7.59
C PRO A 313 7.62 -3.71 6.06
N PHE A 314 7.85 -2.60 5.35
CA PHE A 314 7.83 -2.55 3.89
C PHE A 314 8.90 -1.58 3.35
N VAL A 315 9.34 -1.86 2.09
CA VAL A 315 10.20 -1.00 1.29
C VAL A 315 9.66 -1.02 -0.14
N LEU A 316 8.95 0.04 -0.55
CA LEU A 316 8.15 0.06 -1.76
C LEU A 316 8.79 0.92 -2.84
N TYR A 317 9.14 0.30 -3.97
CA TYR A 317 9.72 1.00 -5.12
C TYR A 317 8.65 1.81 -5.88
N TRP A 318 8.95 3.05 -6.27
CA TRP A 318 8.19 3.89 -7.19
C TRP A 318 8.79 3.76 -8.58
N GLU A 319 8.15 3.13 -9.55
CA GLU A 319 6.96 2.24 -9.51
C GLU A 319 7.09 1.16 -10.61
N LEU A 320 6.07 0.32 -10.85
CA LEU A 320 6.17 -0.74 -11.87
C LEU A 320 6.28 -0.17 -13.27
N PHE A 321 5.26 0.62 -13.71
CA PHE A 321 5.19 1.34 -14.98
C PHE A 321 5.21 2.83 -14.68
N ASN A 322 6.10 3.58 -15.31
CA ASN A 322 6.20 5.02 -15.06
C ASN A 322 4.90 5.76 -15.37
N ASN A 323 4.55 6.72 -14.49
CA ASN A 323 3.41 7.64 -14.69
C ASN A 323 3.86 9.09 -14.90
N GLU A 324 5.15 9.38 -14.76
CA GLU A 324 5.70 10.72 -14.84
C GLU A 324 6.24 11.01 -16.24
N VAL A 325 5.49 11.84 -16.96
CA VAL A 325 5.84 12.27 -18.32
C VAL A 325 6.13 13.77 -18.26
N ASP A 326 7.23 14.20 -18.84
CA ASP A 326 7.56 15.62 -18.92
C ASP A 326 6.67 16.38 -19.95
N LYS A 327 6.82 17.70 -20.00
CA LYS A 327 6.05 18.55 -20.92
C LYS A 327 6.25 18.23 -22.40
N ASP A 328 7.34 17.57 -22.75
CA ASP A 328 7.69 17.17 -24.12
C ASP A 328 7.25 15.72 -24.42
N GLY A 329 6.49 15.10 -23.51
CA GLY A 329 5.99 13.73 -23.64
C GLY A 329 7.01 12.65 -23.32
N LYS A 330 8.18 13.03 -22.79
CA LYS A 330 9.24 12.08 -22.46
C LYS A 330 9.02 11.46 -21.09
N GLN A 331 9.13 10.12 -21.02
CA GLN A 331 9.08 9.35 -19.77
C GLN A 331 10.24 9.74 -18.86
N ARG A 332 9.99 10.01 -17.59
CA ARG A 332 11.04 10.24 -16.58
C ARG A 332 11.77 8.96 -16.20
N GLY A 333 11.10 7.83 -16.33
CA GLY A 333 11.71 6.51 -16.16
C GLY A 333 11.82 6.06 -14.71
N PHE A 334 10.82 6.35 -13.90
CA PHE A 334 10.57 5.64 -12.66
C PHE A 334 9.86 4.33 -12.98
N TRP A 335 10.57 3.31 -13.40
CA TRP A 335 9.99 2.06 -13.87
C TRP A 335 10.79 0.83 -13.46
N LEU A 336 10.12 -0.28 -13.29
CA LEU A 336 10.67 -1.63 -13.26
C LEU A 336 10.58 -2.29 -14.65
N ILE A 337 9.53 -1.97 -15.42
CA ILE A 337 9.35 -2.34 -16.82
C ILE A 337 9.15 -1.05 -17.60
N ASP A 338 9.96 -0.82 -18.63
CA ASP A 338 9.89 0.42 -19.42
C ASP A 338 8.73 0.44 -20.41
N ASP A 339 8.57 1.55 -21.14
CA ASP A 339 7.52 1.76 -22.13
C ASP A 339 7.69 0.94 -23.43
N GLN A 340 8.75 0.14 -23.53
CA GLN A 340 8.95 -0.87 -24.57
C GLN A 340 8.70 -2.30 -24.07
N GLY A 341 8.29 -2.45 -22.79
CA GLY A 341 8.07 -3.74 -22.17
C GLY A 341 9.35 -4.43 -21.68
N ALA A 342 10.50 -3.73 -21.68
CA ALA A 342 11.75 -4.32 -21.24
C ALA A 342 11.88 -4.27 -19.71
N LYS A 343 12.12 -5.43 -19.11
CA LYS A 343 12.40 -5.58 -17.66
C LYS A 343 13.76 -4.99 -17.34
N GLN A 344 13.78 -3.99 -16.47
CA GLN A 344 15.00 -3.30 -16.07
C GLN A 344 15.84 -4.12 -15.06
N PRO A 345 17.14 -3.84 -14.87
CA PRO A 345 17.95 -4.52 -13.88
C PRO A 345 17.33 -4.54 -12.47
N VAL A 346 16.70 -3.45 -12.06
CA VAL A 346 16.00 -3.34 -10.77
C VAL A 346 14.78 -4.28 -10.68
N TYR A 347 14.06 -4.56 -11.79
CA TYR A 347 13.02 -5.60 -11.83
C TYR A 347 13.61 -6.97 -11.53
N LEU A 348 14.71 -7.31 -12.18
CA LEU A 348 15.39 -8.60 -12.01
C LEU A 348 15.92 -8.77 -10.57
N THR A 349 16.36 -7.68 -9.94
CA THR A 349 16.77 -7.67 -8.53
C THR A 349 15.58 -7.99 -7.61
N HIS A 350 14.40 -7.38 -7.82
CA HIS A 350 13.19 -7.71 -7.06
C HIS A 350 12.78 -9.17 -7.27
N GLN A 351 12.73 -9.64 -8.52
CA GLN A 351 12.34 -11.01 -8.84
C GLN A 351 13.22 -12.05 -8.12
N ARG A 352 14.55 -11.90 -8.23
CA ARG A 352 15.50 -12.79 -7.54
C ARG A 352 15.35 -12.75 -6.02
N TYR A 353 15.14 -11.55 -5.48
CA TYR A 353 14.91 -11.38 -4.05
C TYR A 353 13.67 -12.16 -3.59
N TYR A 354 12.53 -12.05 -4.28
CA TYR A 354 11.31 -12.75 -3.91
C TYR A 354 11.44 -14.27 -4.01
N GLU A 355 12.10 -14.78 -5.04
CA GLU A 355 12.38 -16.22 -5.20
C GLU A 355 13.15 -16.76 -4.00
N ARG A 356 14.21 -16.06 -3.56
CA ARG A 356 15.05 -16.43 -2.41
C ARG A 356 14.33 -16.29 -1.09
N ALA A 357 13.62 -15.18 -0.90
CA ALA A 357 12.85 -14.91 0.30
C ALA A 357 11.79 -15.99 0.52
N ARG A 358 11.03 -16.34 -0.52
CA ARG A 358 10.02 -17.39 -0.47
C ARG A 358 10.63 -18.75 -0.16
N ARG A 359 11.73 -19.10 -0.82
CA ARG A 359 12.47 -20.35 -0.57
C ARG A 359 12.93 -20.42 0.89
N TYR A 360 13.59 -19.38 1.38
CA TYR A 360 14.05 -19.30 2.78
C TYR A 360 12.90 -19.49 3.78
N VAL A 361 11.78 -18.77 3.59
CA VAL A 361 10.63 -18.87 4.51
C VAL A 361 10.01 -20.26 4.47
N ALA A 362 9.91 -20.89 3.30
CA ALA A 362 9.41 -22.26 3.16
C ALA A 362 10.31 -23.28 3.86
N ASP A 363 11.62 -23.20 3.64
CA ASP A 363 12.62 -24.09 4.25
C ASP A 363 12.69 -23.89 5.78
N PHE A 364 12.65 -22.65 6.23
CA PHE A 364 12.59 -22.31 7.66
C PHE A 364 11.35 -22.93 8.31
N ARG A 365 10.17 -22.73 7.69
CA ARG A 365 8.91 -23.31 8.19
C ARG A 365 8.95 -24.84 8.23
N GLN A 366 9.54 -25.48 7.22
CA GLN A 366 9.69 -26.94 7.20
C GLN A 366 10.56 -27.43 8.35
N ARG A 367 11.68 -26.76 8.62
CA ARG A 367 12.66 -27.10 9.65
C ARG A 367 12.16 -26.78 11.05
N GLU A 368 11.67 -25.54 11.28
CA GLU A 368 11.35 -25.02 12.61
C GLU A 368 9.87 -25.19 12.99
N ARG A 369 9.01 -25.67 12.05
CA ARG A 369 7.56 -25.84 12.24
C ARG A 369 6.80 -24.54 12.56
N ARG A 370 7.39 -23.38 12.26
CA ARG A 370 6.82 -22.03 12.36
C ARG A 370 7.40 -21.15 11.28
N LEU A 371 6.78 -19.99 11.04
CA LEU A 371 7.38 -18.96 10.23
C LEU A 371 8.56 -18.28 10.96
N PRO A 372 9.55 -17.69 10.25
CA PRO A 372 10.55 -16.86 10.87
C PRO A 372 9.89 -15.63 11.51
N THR A 373 10.51 -15.07 12.53
CA THR A 373 10.18 -13.72 12.98
C THR A 373 10.71 -12.69 11.99
N ALA A 374 10.20 -11.45 12.04
CA ALA A 374 10.72 -10.36 11.21
C ALA A 374 12.22 -10.14 11.43
N GLU A 375 12.69 -10.28 12.68
CA GLU A 375 14.12 -10.15 13.03
C GLU A 375 14.97 -11.30 12.47
N GLU A 376 14.49 -12.55 12.55
CA GLU A 376 15.18 -13.71 11.97
C GLU A 376 15.28 -13.58 10.45
N PHE A 377 14.21 -13.13 9.80
CA PHE A 377 14.19 -12.89 8.36
C PHE A 377 15.14 -11.75 7.96
N ALA A 378 15.09 -10.60 8.64
CA ALA A 378 15.91 -9.44 8.34
C ALA A 378 17.41 -9.75 8.34
N LYS A 379 17.89 -10.63 9.24
CA LYS A 379 19.30 -11.06 9.33
C LYS A 379 19.83 -11.71 8.04
N VAL A 380 18.95 -12.35 7.27
CA VAL A 380 19.34 -13.07 6.03
C VAL A 380 18.87 -12.36 4.77
N ALA A 381 17.77 -11.60 4.84
CA ALA A 381 17.13 -10.99 3.68
C ALA A 381 18.07 -10.04 2.90
N VAL A 382 18.99 -9.37 3.62
CA VAL A 382 20.00 -8.49 3.01
C VAL A 382 20.91 -9.26 2.05
N THR A 383 21.27 -10.50 2.37
CA THR A 383 22.15 -11.31 1.52
C THR A 383 21.50 -11.68 0.19
N PHE A 384 20.16 -11.71 0.12
CA PHE A 384 19.44 -12.02 -1.12
C PHE A 384 19.60 -10.95 -2.21
N LEU A 385 20.07 -9.76 -1.83
CA LEU A 385 20.36 -8.67 -2.77
C LEU A 385 21.73 -8.84 -3.47
N ASP A 386 22.69 -9.59 -2.88
CA ASP A 386 24.09 -9.63 -3.31
C ASP A 386 24.48 -10.88 -4.10
N GLU A 387 23.71 -11.96 -3.97
CA GLU A 387 24.09 -13.21 -4.61
C GLU A 387 23.94 -13.16 -6.14
N PRO A 388 24.95 -13.63 -6.91
CA PRO A 388 24.90 -13.71 -8.36
C PRO A 388 23.82 -14.71 -8.82
N ARG A 389 23.47 -14.67 -10.11
CA ARG A 389 22.58 -15.67 -10.72
C ARG A 389 23.19 -17.07 -10.60
N GLU A 390 22.34 -18.08 -10.30
CA GLU A 390 22.72 -19.47 -10.52
C GLU A 390 23.10 -19.62 -12.01
N GLY A 391 24.41 -19.78 -12.32
CA GLY A 391 24.95 -19.91 -13.67
C GLY A 391 25.83 -18.75 -14.17
N GLU A 392 26.07 -17.70 -13.39
CA GLU A 392 27.03 -16.61 -13.68
C GLU A 392 28.42 -16.85 -13.04
N GLN A 393 28.76 -18.09 -12.68
CA GLN A 393 30.12 -18.49 -12.24
C GLN A 393 30.95 -19.04 -13.38
#